data_25e8f51b1cab4f68fca0a13ebd04ab7e
#
_entry.id   25e8f51b1cab4f68fca0a13ebd04ab7e
#
_cell.length_a   1.000
_cell.length_b   1.000
_cell.length_c   1.000
_cell.angle_alpha   90.00
_cell.angle_beta   90.00
_cell.angle_gamma   90.00
#
_symmetry.space_group_name_H-M   'P 1'
#
loop_
_entity.id
_entity.type
_entity.pdbx_description
1 polymer ?
#
loop_
_entity_poly.entity_id
_entity_poly.type
_entity_poly.pdbx_seq_one_letter_code
_entity_poly.pdbx_strand_id
1 'polypeptide(L)'
;AERLCGGGAGLAGTGSARATWLVDMPAGDAVRLSCAMMQQSDLGSHHLHFAPKRVTIGVGCARNCPPEELTELVRTALNEAGVCDAAVHSINTISLKADEPAILELAQHLNVPLRLFSAKELEAEASRLATPSDVVFAEVGCHGVSEGAALAQLGSEGKLWLQKRKTANATVALGLTDRPLTDLRGAARGRLSVVGIGPGQ
;
A
#
# COMPACT_ATOMS: atom_id res chain seq x y z
N ALA A 1 14.75 13.57 16.55
CA ALA A 1 15.79 12.63 16.98
C ALA A 1 16.36 13.00 18.35
N GLU A 2 16.63 14.29 18.61
CA GLU A 2 17.22 14.73 19.89
C GLU A 2 16.35 14.51 21.14
N ARG A 3 15.03 14.40 21.01
CA ARG A 3 14.13 14.15 22.13
C ARG A 3 13.99 12.69 22.56
N LEU A 4 14.46 11.75 21.76
CA LEU A 4 14.46 10.33 22.10
C LEU A 4 15.72 9.91 22.87
N CYS A 5 16.73 10.77 22.94
CA CYS A 5 18.05 10.48 23.54
C CYS A 5 18.25 11.05 24.94
N GLY A 6 17.19 11.30 25.71
CA GLY A 6 17.28 11.80 27.08
C GLY A 6 17.82 10.80 28.13
N GLY A 7 18.46 9.72 27.72
CA GLY A 7 19.08 8.75 28.60
C GLY A 7 19.79 7.71 27.73
N GLY A 8 21.05 7.89 27.49
CA GLY A 8 22.05 6.92 27.07
C GLY A 8 21.64 5.82 26.09
N ALA A 9 20.90 6.13 25.00
CA ALA A 9 20.51 5.13 24.02
C ALA A 9 21.57 4.98 22.93
N GLY A 10 22.12 3.79 22.76
CA GLY A 10 23.00 3.43 21.66
C GLY A 10 22.23 2.93 20.46
N LEU A 11 22.65 3.29 19.27
CA LEU A 11 22.07 2.84 18.02
C LEU A 11 23.05 1.89 17.31
N ALA A 12 22.72 0.61 17.23
CA ALA A 12 23.44 -0.34 16.38
C ALA A 12 22.79 -0.38 15.00
N GLY A 13 23.49 0.07 13.96
CA GLY A 13 23.00 0.06 12.59
C GLY A 13 23.41 -1.24 11.87
N THR A 14 22.45 -1.99 11.35
CA THR A 14 22.68 -3.09 10.41
C THR A 14 22.30 -2.64 9.00
N GLY A 15 23.11 -1.84 8.36
CA GLY A 15 22.85 -1.35 7.00
C GLY A 15 24.06 -0.67 6.40
N SER A 16 24.05 -0.45 5.09
CA SER A 16 25.17 0.13 4.33
C SER A 16 25.44 1.62 4.60
N ALA A 17 24.55 2.31 5.32
CA ALA A 17 24.73 3.70 5.71
C ALA A 17 24.69 3.85 7.24
N ARG A 18 25.84 3.98 7.85
CA ARG A 18 25.98 4.30 9.26
C ARG A 18 26.10 5.81 9.44
N ALA A 19 25.18 6.42 10.17
CA ALA A 19 25.34 7.83 10.52
C ALA A 19 26.55 8.00 11.46
N THR A 20 27.41 8.96 11.14
CA THR A 20 28.69 9.17 11.86
C THR A 20 28.53 9.58 13.33
N TRP A 21 27.31 10.00 13.72
CA TRP A 21 26.97 10.37 15.11
C TRP A 21 26.39 9.21 15.94
N LEU A 22 26.28 8.00 15.34
CA LEU A 22 25.85 6.78 16.03
C LEU A 22 27.01 6.24 16.88
N VAL A 23 26.83 6.21 18.19
CA VAL A 23 27.78 5.65 19.15
C VAL A 23 27.35 4.23 19.51
N ASP A 24 28.27 3.28 19.48
CA ASP A 24 28.03 1.91 19.97
C ASP A 24 27.86 1.94 21.49
N MET A 25 26.69 1.53 21.97
CA MET A 25 26.44 1.38 23.40
C MET A 25 26.33 -0.10 23.78
N PRO A 26 26.75 -0.47 25.00
CA PRO A 26 26.65 -1.83 25.48
C PRO A 26 25.20 -2.31 25.55
N ALA A 27 25.00 -3.61 25.33
CA ALA A 27 23.70 -4.26 25.41
C ALA A 27 23.13 -4.12 26.84
N GLY A 28 22.14 -3.30 26.98
CA GLY A 28 21.32 -3.08 28.18
C GLY A 28 19.90 -2.78 27.74
N ASP A 29 19.12 -2.04 28.49
CA ASP A 29 17.74 -1.64 28.18
C ASP A 29 17.58 -0.77 26.92
N ALA A 30 18.27 -1.12 25.83
CA ALA A 30 18.30 -0.37 24.59
C ALA A 30 17.01 -0.58 23.79
N VAL A 31 16.36 0.50 23.38
CA VAL A 31 15.30 0.44 22.37
C VAL A 31 15.93 0.15 21.00
N ARG A 32 15.51 -0.95 20.41
CA ARG A 32 15.95 -1.31 19.05
C ARG A 32 15.07 -0.60 18.02
N LEU A 33 15.69 0.13 17.10
CA LEU A 33 15.02 0.72 15.97
C LEU A 33 15.35 -0.06 14.71
N SER A 34 14.34 -0.47 13.95
CA SER A 34 14.54 -1.08 12.63
C SER A 34 13.75 -0.32 11.56
N CYS A 35 14.31 -0.28 10.34
CA CYS A 35 13.66 0.32 9.19
C CYS A 35 13.68 -0.68 8.04
N ALA A 36 12.55 -1.35 7.81
CA ALA A 36 12.41 -2.33 6.74
C ALA A 36 10.94 -2.44 6.29
N MET A 37 10.73 -2.78 5.02
CA MET A 37 9.39 -3.10 4.48
C MET A 37 8.96 -4.52 4.78
N MET A 38 9.94 -5.39 5.10
CA MET A 38 9.71 -6.81 5.31
C MET A 38 9.08 -7.06 6.68
N GLN A 39 8.27 -8.09 6.77
CA GLN A 39 7.79 -8.60 8.06
C GLN A 39 8.99 -9.00 8.91
N GLN A 40 8.98 -8.56 10.15
CA GLN A 40 9.96 -9.01 11.14
C GLN A 40 9.25 -9.89 12.17
N SER A 41 9.71 -11.11 12.30
CA SER A 41 9.34 -12.00 13.40
C SER A 41 10.09 -11.56 14.66
N ASP A 42 9.44 -11.65 15.82
CA ASP A 42 10.03 -11.36 17.13
C ASP A 42 10.48 -9.92 17.39
N LEU A 43 9.56 -8.99 17.24
CA LEU A 43 9.74 -7.65 17.78
C LEU A 43 9.49 -7.70 19.31
N GLY A 44 10.56 -7.80 20.10
CA GLY A 44 10.48 -7.69 21.57
C GLY A 44 9.89 -6.34 22.00
N SER A 45 9.48 -6.23 23.27
CA SER A 45 8.82 -5.04 23.85
C SER A 45 9.60 -3.72 23.72
N HIS A 46 10.90 -3.78 23.44
CA HIS A 46 11.77 -2.61 23.24
C HIS A 46 12.21 -2.44 21.78
N HIS A 47 11.36 -2.86 20.81
CA HIS A 47 11.65 -2.73 19.39
C HIS A 47 10.65 -1.77 18.72
N LEU A 48 11.14 -0.67 18.14
CA LEU A 48 10.38 0.20 17.28
C LEU A 48 10.70 -0.11 15.82
N HIS A 49 9.72 -0.62 15.09
CA HIS A 49 9.84 -0.93 13.67
C HIS A 49 9.27 0.20 12.81
N PHE A 50 10.07 0.71 11.89
CA PHE A 50 9.68 1.73 10.93
C PHE A 50 9.62 1.11 9.54
N ALA A 51 8.45 1.09 8.92
CA ALA A 51 8.28 0.61 7.55
C ALA A 51 8.10 1.80 6.59
N PRO A 52 9.06 2.06 5.69
CA PRO A 52 8.89 3.10 4.69
C PRO A 52 7.77 2.72 3.72
N LYS A 53 6.83 3.64 3.47
CA LYS A 53 5.68 3.42 2.58
C LYS A 53 6.13 3.43 1.11
N ARG A 54 6.47 2.24 0.61
CA ARG A 54 7.03 2.03 -0.73
C ARG A 54 6.21 1.07 -1.59
N VAL A 55 5.17 0.48 -1.01
CA VAL A 55 4.35 -0.55 -1.65
C VAL A 55 2.97 0.00 -1.97
N THR A 56 2.50 -0.21 -3.18
CA THR A 56 1.14 0.06 -3.62
C THR A 56 0.40 -1.25 -3.87
N ILE A 57 -0.85 -1.32 -3.47
CA ILE A 57 -1.71 -2.46 -3.76
C ILE A 57 -2.71 -2.04 -4.83
N GLY A 58 -2.69 -2.70 -5.97
CA GLY A 58 -3.72 -2.57 -6.97
C GLY A 58 -4.72 -3.73 -6.85
N VAL A 59 -6.01 -3.42 -6.81
CA VAL A 59 -7.07 -4.42 -6.67
C VAL A 59 -8.13 -4.27 -7.76
N GLY A 60 -8.71 -5.40 -8.12
CA GLY A 60 -9.93 -5.50 -8.91
C GLY A 60 -10.82 -6.59 -8.33
N CYS A 61 -12.15 -6.43 -8.41
CA CYS A 61 -13.07 -7.47 -7.97
C CYS A 61 -14.36 -7.45 -8.78
N ALA A 62 -15.09 -8.56 -8.75
CA ALA A 62 -16.46 -8.62 -9.24
C ALA A 62 -17.37 -7.70 -8.41
N ARG A 63 -18.53 -7.34 -8.92
CA ARG A 63 -19.55 -6.65 -8.11
C ARG A 63 -20.03 -7.58 -6.99
N ASN A 64 -20.21 -6.99 -5.79
CA ASN A 64 -20.59 -7.72 -4.57
C ASN A 64 -19.60 -8.85 -4.20
N CYS A 65 -18.31 -8.66 -4.49
CA CYS A 65 -17.27 -9.56 -4.00
C CYS A 65 -17.33 -9.60 -2.47
N PRO A 66 -17.27 -10.78 -1.85
CA PRO A 66 -17.17 -10.87 -0.40
C PRO A 66 -15.92 -10.13 0.13
N PRO A 67 -16.06 -9.22 1.11
CA PRO A 67 -14.93 -8.46 1.65
C PRO A 67 -13.80 -9.36 2.18
N GLU A 68 -14.18 -10.47 2.77
CA GLU A 68 -13.23 -11.45 3.33
C GLU A 68 -12.37 -12.09 2.23
N GLU A 69 -12.95 -12.36 1.04
CA GLU A 69 -12.23 -12.95 -0.09
C GLU A 69 -11.12 -12.00 -0.59
N LEU A 70 -11.43 -10.71 -0.75
CA LEU A 70 -10.46 -9.72 -1.18
C LEU A 70 -9.38 -9.49 -0.10
N THR A 71 -9.78 -9.40 1.17
CA THR A 71 -8.86 -9.20 2.29
C THR A 71 -7.89 -10.37 2.43
N GLU A 72 -8.38 -11.60 2.33
CA GLU A 72 -7.55 -12.80 2.40
C GLU A 72 -6.59 -12.91 1.22
N LEU A 73 -7.05 -12.56 0.01
CA LEU A 73 -6.19 -12.52 -1.17
C LEU A 73 -5.06 -11.50 -1.01
N VAL A 74 -5.37 -10.30 -0.51
CA VAL A 74 -4.35 -9.26 -0.26
C VAL A 74 -3.38 -9.69 0.83
N ARG A 75 -3.87 -10.27 1.94
CA ARG A 75 -3.01 -10.79 3.01
C ARG A 75 -2.06 -11.87 2.50
N THR A 76 -2.56 -12.79 1.68
CA THR A 76 -1.74 -13.82 1.05
C THR A 76 -0.66 -13.21 0.15
N ALA A 77 -1.01 -12.21 -0.67
CA ALA A 77 -0.07 -11.53 -1.55
C ALA A 77 1.02 -10.78 -0.78
N LEU A 78 0.68 -10.09 0.32
CA LEU A 78 1.64 -9.41 1.19
C LEU A 78 2.59 -10.41 1.88
N ASN A 79 2.05 -11.54 2.35
CA ASN A 79 2.86 -12.61 2.95
C ASN A 79 3.81 -13.25 1.92
N GLU A 80 3.33 -13.53 0.70
CA GLU A 80 4.15 -14.06 -0.40
C GLU A 80 5.32 -13.11 -0.73
N ALA A 81 5.05 -11.81 -0.72
CA ALA A 81 6.07 -10.78 -0.93
C ALA A 81 6.93 -10.49 0.31
N GLY A 82 6.58 -11.03 1.47
CA GLY A 82 7.26 -10.77 2.74
C GLY A 82 7.09 -9.33 3.25
N VAL A 83 6.04 -8.61 2.81
CA VAL A 83 5.80 -7.20 3.10
C VAL A 83 4.92 -7.05 4.34
N CYS A 84 5.28 -6.14 5.25
CA CYS A 84 4.42 -5.77 6.36
C CYS A 84 3.37 -4.72 5.93
N ASP A 85 2.20 -4.75 6.55
CA ASP A 85 1.09 -3.81 6.26
C ASP A 85 1.51 -2.35 6.40
N ALA A 86 2.40 -2.05 7.35
CA ALA A 86 2.92 -0.70 7.58
C ALA A 86 3.70 -0.12 6.39
N ALA A 87 4.23 -0.96 5.48
CA ALA A 87 4.92 -0.52 4.26
C ALA A 87 3.95 -0.15 3.12
N VAL A 88 2.66 -0.48 3.27
CA VAL A 88 1.64 -0.18 2.25
C VAL A 88 1.32 1.31 2.25
N HIS A 89 1.39 1.92 1.06
CA HIS A 89 1.09 3.33 0.86
C HIS A 89 -0.39 3.57 0.58
N SER A 90 -1.00 2.78 -0.31
CA SER A 90 -2.38 2.97 -0.77
C SER A 90 -2.98 1.72 -1.38
N ILE A 91 -4.32 1.63 -1.34
CA ILE A 91 -5.13 0.74 -2.17
C ILE A 91 -5.55 1.50 -3.43
N ASN A 92 -5.41 0.87 -4.58
CA ASN A 92 -5.61 1.49 -5.87
C ASN A 92 -6.54 0.63 -6.74
N THR A 93 -7.49 1.24 -7.42
CA THR A 93 -8.44 0.54 -8.28
C THR A 93 -9.01 1.45 -9.38
N ILE A 94 -9.82 0.89 -10.26
CA ILE A 94 -10.54 1.64 -11.28
C ILE A 94 -11.71 2.43 -10.69
N SER A 95 -11.98 3.63 -11.22
CA SER A 95 -13.04 4.52 -10.74
C SER A 95 -14.44 3.89 -10.73
N LEU A 96 -14.68 2.91 -11.60
CA LEU A 96 -15.94 2.14 -11.63
C LEU A 96 -16.20 1.33 -10.35
N LYS A 97 -15.20 1.17 -9.48
CA LYS A 97 -15.25 0.41 -8.22
C LYS A 97 -15.18 1.31 -6.97
N ALA A 98 -15.44 2.61 -7.13
CA ALA A 98 -15.36 3.57 -6.04
C ALA A 98 -16.31 3.28 -4.86
N ASP A 99 -17.40 2.60 -5.11
CA ASP A 99 -18.47 2.26 -4.17
C ASP A 99 -18.48 0.78 -3.75
N GLU A 100 -17.47 0.00 -4.17
CA GLU A 100 -17.44 -1.44 -3.87
C GLU A 100 -17.08 -1.70 -2.40
N PRO A 101 -17.98 -2.30 -1.59
CA PRO A 101 -17.78 -2.48 -0.15
C PRO A 101 -16.47 -3.21 0.20
N ALA A 102 -16.14 -4.28 -0.52
CA ALA A 102 -14.94 -5.07 -0.28
C ALA A 102 -13.66 -4.22 -0.36
N ILE A 103 -13.59 -3.28 -1.32
CA ILE A 103 -12.43 -2.40 -1.48
C ILE A 103 -12.39 -1.32 -0.39
N LEU A 104 -13.55 -0.81 0.00
CA LEU A 104 -13.67 0.20 1.06
C LEU A 104 -13.25 -0.37 2.41
N GLU A 105 -13.72 -1.56 2.74
CA GLU A 105 -13.38 -2.25 3.98
C GLU A 105 -11.90 -2.61 4.02
N LEU A 106 -11.32 -3.09 2.91
CA LEU A 106 -9.89 -3.36 2.80
C LEU A 106 -9.04 -2.11 3.09
N ALA A 107 -9.40 -0.96 2.47
CA ALA A 107 -8.68 0.30 2.68
C ALA A 107 -8.78 0.79 4.14
N GLN A 108 -9.94 0.60 4.76
CA GLN A 108 -10.16 0.90 6.18
C GLN A 108 -9.37 -0.05 7.09
N HIS A 109 -9.38 -1.36 6.79
CA HIS A 109 -8.67 -2.38 7.56
C HIS A 109 -7.15 -2.11 7.59
N LEU A 110 -6.55 -1.80 6.45
CA LEU A 110 -5.13 -1.45 6.33
C LEU A 110 -4.82 -0.01 6.76
N ASN A 111 -5.84 0.79 7.06
CA ASN A 111 -5.72 2.21 7.40
C ASN A 111 -4.87 3.00 6.38
N VAL A 112 -5.16 2.80 5.09
CA VAL A 112 -4.48 3.47 3.98
C VAL A 112 -5.48 4.13 3.03
N PRO A 113 -5.08 5.19 2.30
CA PRO A 113 -5.95 5.85 1.36
C PRO A 113 -6.35 4.95 0.19
N LEU A 114 -7.62 5.02 -0.22
CA LEU A 114 -8.11 4.48 -1.49
C LEU A 114 -7.90 5.50 -2.61
N ARG A 115 -7.29 5.06 -3.71
CA ARG A 115 -7.08 5.89 -4.91
C ARG A 115 -7.77 5.26 -6.13
N LEU A 116 -8.40 6.11 -6.91
CA LEU A 116 -9.25 5.76 -8.03
C LEU A 116 -8.63 6.30 -9.32
N PHE A 117 -8.51 5.43 -10.31
CA PHE A 117 -7.97 5.77 -11.62
C PHE A 117 -9.02 5.52 -12.70
N SER A 118 -9.07 6.37 -13.70
CA SER A 118 -9.87 6.14 -14.90
C SER A 118 -9.32 4.98 -15.73
N ALA A 119 -10.16 4.37 -16.56
CA ALA A 119 -9.70 3.34 -17.49
C ALA A 119 -8.54 3.84 -18.39
N LYS A 120 -8.58 5.09 -18.82
CA LYS A 120 -7.53 5.71 -19.64
C LYS A 120 -6.19 5.80 -18.90
N GLU A 121 -6.19 6.14 -17.61
CA GLU A 121 -4.96 6.18 -16.80
C GLU A 121 -4.39 4.78 -16.59
N LEU A 122 -5.24 3.77 -16.39
CA LEU A 122 -4.80 2.39 -16.28
C LEU A 122 -4.27 1.84 -17.61
N GLU A 123 -4.90 2.21 -18.71
CA GLU A 123 -4.47 1.79 -20.05
C GLU A 123 -3.12 2.42 -20.45
N ALA A 124 -2.80 3.60 -19.94
CA ALA A 124 -1.47 4.19 -20.13
C ALA A 124 -0.33 3.31 -19.58
N GLU A 125 -0.63 2.40 -18.64
CA GLU A 125 0.30 1.44 -18.08
C GLU A 125 0.33 0.09 -18.84
N ALA A 126 -0.44 -0.08 -19.93
CA ALA A 126 -0.63 -1.34 -20.64
C ALA A 126 0.69 -2.03 -21.04
N SER A 127 1.69 -1.25 -21.48
CA SER A 127 3.01 -1.77 -21.87
C SER A 127 3.84 -2.33 -20.70
N ARG A 128 3.45 -2.05 -19.46
CA ARG A 128 4.13 -2.45 -18.23
C ARG A 128 3.42 -3.57 -17.49
N LEU A 129 2.23 -3.99 -17.97
CA LEU A 129 1.47 -5.08 -17.38
C LEU A 129 2.18 -6.42 -17.66
N ALA A 130 2.21 -7.28 -16.65
CA ALA A 130 2.72 -8.64 -16.81
C ALA A 130 1.65 -9.59 -17.37
N THR A 131 0.37 -9.29 -17.10
CA THR A 131 -0.77 -10.15 -17.48
C THR A 131 -1.90 -9.33 -18.12
N PRO A 132 -1.68 -8.71 -19.29
CA PRO A 132 -2.73 -8.00 -20.01
C PRO A 132 -3.86 -8.94 -20.43
N SER A 133 -5.09 -8.41 -20.56
CA SER A 133 -6.28 -9.20 -20.89
C SER A 133 -7.24 -8.41 -21.78
N ASP A 134 -7.47 -8.92 -23.00
CA ASP A 134 -8.45 -8.34 -23.95
C ASP A 134 -9.87 -8.44 -23.41
N VAL A 135 -10.18 -9.47 -22.60
CA VAL A 135 -11.50 -9.63 -21.97
C VAL A 135 -11.75 -8.47 -20.99
N VAL A 136 -10.76 -8.13 -20.17
CA VAL A 136 -10.87 -7.00 -19.23
C VAL A 136 -10.95 -5.68 -20.01
N PHE A 137 -10.21 -5.55 -21.10
CA PHE A 137 -10.31 -4.37 -21.96
C PHE A 137 -11.71 -4.18 -22.53
N ALA A 138 -12.34 -5.24 -23.03
CA ALA A 138 -13.71 -5.18 -23.56
C ALA A 138 -14.74 -4.77 -22.48
N GLU A 139 -14.50 -5.13 -21.22
CA GLU A 139 -15.43 -4.81 -20.12
C GLU A 139 -15.24 -3.40 -19.54
N VAL A 140 -14.00 -2.97 -19.35
CA VAL A 140 -13.71 -1.74 -18.56
C VAL A 140 -12.79 -0.74 -19.28
N GLY A 141 -12.32 -1.04 -20.47
CA GLY A 141 -11.50 -0.15 -21.30
C GLY A 141 -10.03 -0.04 -20.88
N CYS A 142 -9.51 -1.04 -20.15
CA CYS A 142 -8.08 -1.19 -19.87
C CYS A 142 -7.69 -2.66 -19.81
N HIS A 143 -6.46 -3.00 -20.20
CA HIS A 143 -5.98 -4.39 -20.25
C HIS A 143 -5.66 -5.02 -18.88
N GLY A 144 -5.72 -4.24 -17.80
CA GLY A 144 -5.46 -4.79 -16.46
C GLY A 144 -5.74 -3.80 -15.34
N VAL A 145 -6.71 -4.10 -14.49
CA VAL A 145 -7.10 -3.21 -13.38
C VAL A 145 -6.09 -3.28 -12.24
N SER A 146 -5.82 -4.45 -11.68
CA SER A 146 -4.97 -4.57 -10.48
C SER A 146 -3.52 -4.15 -10.75
N GLU A 147 -2.89 -4.66 -11.81
CA GLU A 147 -1.52 -4.28 -12.16
C GLU A 147 -1.44 -2.81 -12.60
N GLY A 148 -2.37 -2.37 -13.45
CA GLY A 148 -2.43 -0.98 -13.91
C GLY A 148 -2.59 0.01 -12.77
N ALA A 149 -3.48 -0.27 -11.80
CA ALA A 149 -3.70 0.61 -10.66
C ALA A 149 -2.50 0.68 -9.70
N ALA A 150 -1.80 -0.44 -9.47
CA ALA A 150 -0.57 -0.44 -8.71
C ALA A 150 0.52 0.41 -9.37
N LEU A 151 0.69 0.29 -10.70
CA LEU A 151 1.68 1.03 -11.48
C LEU A 151 1.33 2.51 -11.63
N ALA A 152 0.06 2.85 -11.89
CA ALA A 152 -0.39 4.23 -12.05
C ALA A 152 -0.13 5.08 -10.79
N GLN A 153 -0.28 4.51 -9.59
CA GLN A 153 0.08 5.18 -8.35
C GLN A 153 1.59 5.43 -8.25
N LEU A 154 2.41 4.49 -8.70
CA LEU A 154 3.87 4.60 -8.63
C LEU A 154 4.45 5.55 -9.70
N GLY A 155 3.79 5.67 -10.85
CA GLY A 155 4.32 6.36 -12.02
C GLY A 155 5.50 5.62 -12.67
N SER A 156 6.33 6.35 -13.42
CA SER A 156 7.39 5.78 -14.24
C SER A 156 8.52 5.08 -13.46
N GLU A 157 8.79 5.49 -12.24
CA GLU A 157 9.87 4.95 -11.41
C GLU A 157 9.51 3.65 -10.68
N GLY A 158 8.22 3.32 -10.63
CA GLY A 158 7.76 2.10 -9.97
C GLY A 158 7.80 0.88 -10.87
N LYS A 159 7.77 -0.29 -10.27
CA LYS A 159 7.71 -1.59 -10.96
C LYS A 159 6.72 -2.52 -10.27
N LEU A 160 6.20 -3.50 -11.01
CA LEU A 160 5.48 -4.61 -10.39
C LEU A 160 6.46 -5.44 -9.57
N TRP A 161 6.11 -5.63 -8.30
CA TRP A 161 6.82 -6.54 -7.41
C TRP A 161 6.18 -7.93 -7.43
N LEU A 162 4.87 -7.96 -7.22
CA LEU A 162 4.07 -9.18 -7.36
C LEU A 162 3.07 -8.97 -8.48
N GLN A 163 3.16 -9.84 -9.49
CA GLN A 163 2.21 -9.89 -10.61
C GLN A 163 0.83 -10.30 -10.08
N LYS A 164 -0.19 -10.10 -10.91
CA LYS A 164 -1.57 -10.39 -10.57
C LYS A 164 -1.76 -11.78 -9.96
N ARG A 165 -2.34 -11.81 -8.78
CA ARG A 165 -2.94 -12.99 -8.15
C ARG A 165 -4.46 -12.85 -8.21
N LYS A 166 -5.16 -13.98 -8.32
CA LYS A 166 -6.62 -13.99 -8.45
C LYS A 166 -7.25 -15.09 -7.66
N THR A 167 -8.48 -14.83 -7.22
CA THR A 167 -9.47 -15.83 -6.76
C THR A 167 -10.61 -15.90 -7.75
N ALA A 168 -11.76 -16.45 -7.35
CA ALA A 168 -12.97 -16.46 -8.17
C ALA A 168 -13.49 -15.05 -8.46
N ASN A 169 -13.47 -14.13 -7.46
CA ASN A 169 -14.10 -12.82 -7.54
C ASN A 169 -13.13 -11.65 -7.36
N ALA A 170 -11.87 -11.87 -7.04
CA ALA A 170 -10.92 -10.82 -6.73
C ALA A 170 -9.58 -10.98 -7.43
N THR A 171 -8.89 -9.84 -7.65
CA THR A 171 -7.53 -9.79 -8.16
C THR A 171 -6.71 -8.79 -7.35
N VAL A 172 -5.43 -9.07 -7.17
CA VAL A 172 -4.46 -8.20 -6.51
C VAL A 172 -3.13 -8.20 -7.27
N ALA A 173 -2.44 -7.07 -7.26
CA ALA A 173 -1.05 -6.94 -7.67
C ALA A 173 -0.33 -5.96 -6.75
N LEU A 174 0.97 -6.16 -6.55
CA LEU A 174 1.79 -5.27 -5.73
C LEU A 174 2.78 -4.52 -6.60
N GLY A 175 2.86 -3.22 -6.37
CA GLY A 175 3.86 -2.37 -6.97
C GLY A 175 4.87 -1.88 -5.93
N LEU A 176 6.10 -1.63 -6.37
CA LEU A 176 7.21 -1.19 -5.53
C LEU A 176 7.95 -0.02 -6.16
N THR A 177 8.38 0.91 -5.31
CA THR A 177 9.34 1.96 -5.67
C THR A 177 10.58 1.90 -4.79
N ASP A 178 11.70 2.42 -5.30
CA ASP A 178 12.96 2.47 -4.55
C ASP A 178 12.98 3.57 -3.49
N ARG A 179 12.09 4.55 -3.57
CA ARG A 179 11.95 5.65 -2.61
C ARG A 179 10.60 5.60 -1.90
N PRO A 180 10.49 6.08 -0.66
CA PRO A 180 9.20 6.26 -0.01
C PRO A 180 8.28 7.15 -0.83
N LEU A 181 7.02 6.76 -0.94
CA LEU A 181 5.97 7.52 -1.60
C LEU A 181 5.47 8.62 -0.66
N THR A 182 5.42 9.83 -1.17
CA THR A 182 4.85 11.01 -0.49
C THR A 182 3.58 11.50 -1.16
N ASP A 183 3.43 11.22 -2.47
CA ASP A 183 2.36 11.74 -3.31
C ASP A 183 1.25 10.72 -3.51
N LEU A 184 0.02 11.19 -3.54
CA LEU A 184 -1.17 10.42 -3.87
C LEU A 184 -1.66 10.80 -5.26
N ARG A 185 -1.47 9.90 -6.22
CA ARG A 185 -2.01 10.04 -7.59
C ARG A 185 -3.45 9.56 -7.67
N GLY A 186 -4.09 9.71 -8.83
CA GLY A 186 -5.48 9.36 -9.04
C GLY A 186 -6.43 10.24 -8.22
N ALA A 187 -7.71 9.92 -8.21
CA ALA A 187 -8.74 10.62 -7.47
C ALA A 187 -8.97 9.99 -6.09
N ALA A 188 -9.25 10.81 -5.09
CA ALA A 188 -9.79 10.34 -3.82
C ALA A 188 -11.30 10.09 -3.96
N ARG A 189 -11.84 9.17 -3.17
CA ARG A 189 -13.29 9.10 -2.99
C ARG A 189 -13.76 10.34 -2.24
N GLY A 190 -14.55 11.18 -2.92
CA GLY A 190 -15.15 12.35 -2.30
C GLY A 190 -16.23 11.96 -1.28
N ARG A 191 -16.31 12.71 -0.18
CA ARG A 191 -17.43 12.68 0.76
C ARG A 191 -18.06 14.07 0.78
N LEU A 192 -19.31 14.17 0.37
CA LEU A 192 -20.09 15.39 0.53
C LEU A 192 -20.92 15.28 1.82
N SER A 193 -20.70 16.18 2.75
CA SER A 193 -21.56 16.34 3.93
C SER A 193 -22.30 17.65 3.78
N VAL A 194 -23.63 17.58 3.67
CA VAL A 194 -24.50 18.76 3.64
C VAL A 194 -25.04 18.96 5.06
N VAL A 195 -24.67 20.07 5.68
CA VAL A 195 -25.17 20.47 6.99
C VAL A 195 -26.15 21.64 6.76
N GLY A 196 -27.43 21.42 7.01
CA GLY A 196 -28.43 22.48 7.04
C GLY A 196 -28.32 23.25 8.36
N ILE A 197 -28.06 24.54 8.28
CA ILE A 197 -28.18 25.44 9.43
C ILE A 197 -29.57 26.10 9.29
N GLY A 198 -30.55 25.55 9.99
CA GLY A 198 -31.86 26.18 10.09
C GLY A 198 -31.80 27.45 10.94
N PRO A 199 -32.66 28.45 10.68
CA PRO A 199 -32.81 29.55 11.62
C PRO A 199 -33.28 28.99 12.98
N GLY A 200 -32.46 29.15 14.02
CA GLY A 200 -32.87 28.84 15.36
C GLY A 200 -34.08 29.70 15.74
N GLN A 201 -35.15 29.06 16.23
CA GLN A 201 -36.27 29.73 16.89
C GLN A 201 -35.93 29.93 18.33
#